data_0155dcf7b6ba13577dc9774d1629dea7
#
_entry.id   0155dcf7b6ba13577dc9774d1629dea7
#
_cell.length_a   1.000
_cell.length_b   1.000
_cell.length_c   1.000
_cell.angle_alpha   90.00
_cell.angle_beta   90.00
_cell.angle_gamma   90.00
#
_symmetry.space_group_name_H-M   'P 1'
#
loop_
_entity.id
_entity.type
_entity.pdbx_description
1 polymer ?
#
loop_
_entity_poly.entity_id
_entity_poly.type
_entity_poly.pdbx_seq_one_letter_code
_entity_poly.pdbx_strand_id
1 'polypeptide(L)'
;MDWRSDAAQNRDAWTKANAEYTDRNALASWTGDPHWGVWQIRDSELGVIGDVTGLDAVELGCGTAYVSAWLARAGARPVGVDITPAQLATARRCMAETGIEFPLVEADGADTGLPDASADLVISEYGASIWVDPYRWIPEAARLLRPGGRLVFMCNSTISILCAPDGDERATTTLQRPQRGMRRFDWGEEGVDFQIAHGERIELLRANGLEIERLLELYAPEGATTHEYYGFVTAEWARQWPAEEIWVARKR
;
A
#
# COMPACT_ATOMS: atom_id res chain seq x y z
N MET A 1 -18.69 7.60 10.64
CA MET A 1 -17.56 7.75 9.69
C MET A 1 -18.15 7.77 8.30
N ASP A 2 -17.92 8.81 7.53
CA ASP A 2 -18.43 8.93 6.15
C ASP A 2 -17.31 8.53 5.17
N TRP A 3 -17.23 7.25 4.89
CA TRP A 3 -16.20 6.68 4.01
C TRP A 3 -16.23 7.24 2.58
N ARG A 4 -17.37 7.74 2.10
CA ARG A 4 -17.47 8.36 0.77
C ARG A 4 -16.77 9.71 0.75
N SER A 5 -16.88 10.46 1.84
CA SER A 5 -16.13 11.71 2.03
C SER A 5 -14.64 11.46 2.11
N ASP A 6 -14.21 10.44 2.86
CA ASP A 6 -12.78 10.07 2.99
C ASP A 6 -12.19 9.63 1.64
N ALA A 7 -12.92 8.79 0.89
CA ALA A 7 -12.49 8.35 -0.44
C ALA A 7 -12.39 9.51 -1.45
N ALA A 8 -13.33 10.48 -1.39
CA ALA A 8 -13.28 11.67 -2.25
C ALA A 8 -12.08 12.56 -1.90
N GLN A 9 -11.84 12.80 -0.61
CA GLN A 9 -10.67 13.56 -0.13
C GLN A 9 -9.36 12.90 -0.57
N ASN A 10 -9.23 11.58 -0.44
CA ASN A 10 -8.05 10.83 -0.87
C ASN A 10 -7.87 10.89 -2.39
N ARG A 11 -8.94 10.76 -3.18
CA ARG A 11 -8.86 10.92 -4.63
C ARG A 11 -8.33 12.30 -5.03
N ASP A 12 -8.80 13.35 -4.36
CA ASP A 12 -8.37 14.72 -4.66
C ASP A 12 -6.89 14.94 -4.25
N ALA A 13 -6.48 14.44 -3.07
CA ALA A 13 -5.10 14.46 -2.60
C ALA A 13 -4.16 13.73 -3.57
N TRP A 14 -4.52 12.51 -4.02
CA TRP A 14 -3.71 11.73 -4.94
C TRP A 14 -3.74 12.26 -6.38
N THR A 15 -4.77 13.01 -6.77
CA THR A 15 -4.75 13.76 -8.03
C THR A 15 -3.71 14.89 -7.98
N LYS A 16 -3.62 15.60 -6.85
CA LYS A 16 -2.59 16.63 -6.61
C LYS A 16 -1.19 16.02 -6.59
N ALA A 17 -0.98 14.95 -5.81
CA ALA A 17 0.29 14.24 -5.73
C ALA A 17 0.74 13.68 -7.10
N ASN A 18 -0.19 13.24 -7.95
CA ASN A 18 0.11 12.80 -9.30
C ASN A 18 0.74 13.94 -10.13
N ALA A 19 0.13 15.11 -10.13
CA ALA A 19 0.65 16.28 -10.85
C ALA A 19 2.01 16.75 -10.28
N GLU A 20 2.22 16.60 -8.98
CA GLU A 20 3.43 17.08 -8.32
C GLU A 20 4.63 16.13 -8.54
N TYR A 21 4.47 14.82 -8.40
CA TYR A 21 5.62 13.92 -8.44
C TYR A 21 5.36 12.48 -8.95
N THR A 22 4.17 11.87 -8.76
CA THR A 22 4.03 10.45 -9.10
C THR A 22 4.04 10.21 -10.59
N ASP A 23 3.48 11.11 -11.41
CA ASP A 23 3.51 11.00 -12.88
C ASP A 23 4.93 11.00 -13.43
N ARG A 24 5.77 11.95 -13.01
CA ARG A 24 7.14 12.07 -13.53
C ARG A 24 8.05 10.92 -13.10
N ASN A 25 7.78 10.27 -11.97
CA ASN A 25 8.58 9.19 -11.43
C ASN A 25 8.09 7.80 -11.87
N ALA A 26 6.88 7.68 -12.41
CA ALA A 26 6.20 6.42 -12.70
C ALA A 26 7.02 5.49 -13.60
N LEU A 27 7.55 5.99 -14.72
CA LEU A 27 8.27 5.15 -15.69
C LEU A 27 9.53 4.51 -15.08
N ALA A 28 10.26 5.25 -14.25
CA ALA A 28 11.42 4.73 -13.54
C ALA A 28 11.03 3.60 -12.57
N SER A 29 9.92 3.75 -11.85
CA SER A 29 9.38 2.72 -10.97
C SER A 29 8.92 1.47 -11.74
N TRP A 30 8.27 1.65 -12.90
CA TRP A 30 7.81 0.55 -13.76
C TRP A 30 8.93 -0.33 -14.30
N THR A 31 10.07 0.28 -14.65
CA THR A 31 11.22 -0.40 -15.27
C THR A 31 12.28 -0.85 -14.27
N GLY A 32 12.23 -0.31 -13.06
CA GLY A 32 13.14 -0.64 -11.97
C GLY A 32 12.96 -2.05 -11.41
N ASP A 33 13.86 -2.45 -10.52
CA ASP A 33 13.73 -3.67 -9.75
C ASP A 33 12.65 -3.52 -8.67
N PRO A 34 11.91 -4.59 -8.31
CA PRO A 34 10.95 -4.56 -7.22
C PRO A 34 11.58 -4.12 -5.90
N HIS A 35 10.98 -3.13 -5.27
CA HIS A 35 11.42 -2.60 -3.98
C HIS A 35 10.21 -2.17 -3.12
N TRP A 36 10.43 -1.97 -1.83
CA TRP A 36 9.38 -1.67 -0.88
C TRP A 36 9.66 -0.38 -0.13
N GLY A 37 8.62 0.42 -0.03
CA GLY A 37 8.57 1.59 0.83
C GLY A 37 9.46 2.75 0.43
N VAL A 38 9.48 3.73 1.30
CA VAL A 38 10.20 4.99 1.09
C VAL A 38 11.73 4.81 1.10
N TRP A 39 12.22 3.73 1.71
CA TRP A 39 13.65 3.39 1.73
C TRP A 39 14.08 2.53 0.54
N GLN A 40 13.15 2.15 -0.35
CA GLN A 40 13.39 1.36 -1.56
C GLN A 40 14.16 0.06 -1.26
N ILE A 41 13.75 -0.65 -0.20
CA ILE A 41 14.38 -1.93 0.17
C ILE A 41 14.01 -2.97 -0.87
N ARG A 42 15.00 -3.60 -1.50
CA ARG A 42 14.76 -4.53 -2.62
C ARG A 42 13.97 -5.75 -2.19
N ASP A 43 13.02 -6.19 -3.02
CA ASP A 43 12.29 -7.43 -2.76
C ASP A 43 13.21 -8.65 -2.73
N SER A 44 14.31 -8.64 -3.49
CA SER A 44 15.34 -9.69 -3.45
C SER A 44 15.98 -9.88 -2.06
N GLU A 45 15.93 -8.87 -1.20
CA GLU A 45 16.40 -8.93 0.19
C GLU A 45 15.31 -9.40 1.14
N LEU A 46 14.05 -9.01 0.88
CA LEU A 46 12.90 -9.31 1.74
C LEU A 46 12.21 -10.63 1.39
N GLY A 47 12.22 -10.99 0.10
CA GLY A 47 11.59 -12.21 -0.42
C GLY A 47 10.08 -12.25 -0.16
N VAL A 48 9.39 -11.13 -0.41
CA VAL A 48 7.97 -10.97 -0.12
C VAL A 48 7.10 -11.37 -1.30
N ILE A 49 7.46 -10.94 -2.52
CA ILE A 49 6.71 -11.26 -3.74
C ILE A 49 6.79 -12.76 -4.03
N GLY A 50 7.98 -13.34 -4.03
CA GLY A 50 8.22 -14.74 -4.36
C GLY A 50 7.98 -15.06 -5.84
N ASP A 51 7.75 -16.34 -6.16
CA ASP A 51 7.38 -16.75 -7.51
C ASP A 51 5.90 -16.46 -7.76
N VAL A 52 5.65 -15.59 -8.74
CA VAL A 52 4.30 -15.18 -9.14
C VAL A 52 3.96 -15.60 -10.57
N THR A 53 4.82 -16.43 -11.20
CA THR A 53 4.63 -16.89 -12.56
C THR A 53 3.27 -17.57 -12.74
N GLY A 54 2.46 -17.05 -13.66
CA GLY A 54 1.13 -17.58 -13.97
C GLY A 54 0.05 -17.31 -12.92
N LEU A 55 0.33 -16.57 -11.85
CA LEU A 55 -0.68 -16.21 -10.85
C LEU A 55 -1.59 -15.08 -11.34
N ASP A 56 -2.87 -15.13 -10.98
CA ASP A 56 -3.78 -14.00 -11.07
C ASP A 56 -3.54 -13.10 -9.86
N ALA A 57 -3.27 -11.82 -10.08
CA ALA A 57 -2.97 -10.87 -9.03
C ALA A 57 -3.90 -9.65 -9.08
N VAL A 58 -4.23 -9.07 -7.93
CA VAL A 58 -4.96 -7.80 -7.83
C VAL A 58 -4.16 -6.86 -6.95
N GLU A 59 -3.85 -5.66 -7.45
CA GLU A 59 -3.26 -4.57 -6.68
C GLU A 59 -4.35 -3.59 -6.25
N LEU A 60 -4.54 -3.43 -4.93
CA LEU A 60 -5.55 -2.54 -4.35
C LEU A 60 -4.93 -1.17 -3.99
N GLY A 61 -5.43 -0.12 -4.63
CA GLY A 61 -4.84 1.22 -4.56
C GLY A 61 -3.54 1.26 -5.36
N CYS A 62 -3.59 0.90 -6.63
CA CYS A 62 -2.39 0.71 -7.45
C CYS A 62 -1.66 2.02 -7.81
N GLY A 63 -2.30 3.17 -7.64
CA GLY A 63 -1.73 4.43 -8.07
C GLY A 63 -1.30 4.40 -9.53
N THR A 64 -0.02 4.67 -9.79
CA THR A 64 0.56 4.55 -11.14
C THR A 64 0.84 3.11 -11.58
N ALA A 65 0.43 2.11 -10.81
CA ALA A 65 0.47 0.67 -11.08
C ALA A 65 1.89 0.08 -11.32
N TYR A 66 2.90 0.60 -10.63
CA TYR A 66 4.26 0.10 -10.79
C TYR A 66 4.46 -1.30 -10.16
N VAL A 67 3.75 -1.63 -9.06
CA VAL A 67 3.79 -2.99 -8.49
C VAL A 67 3.13 -3.98 -9.45
N SER A 68 1.99 -3.63 -10.05
CA SER A 68 1.38 -4.43 -11.12
C SER A 68 2.33 -4.65 -12.29
N ALA A 69 3.11 -3.62 -12.68
CA ALA A 69 4.11 -3.76 -13.74
C ALA A 69 5.24 -4.73 -13.35
N TRP A 70 5.72 -4.70 -12.12
CA TRP A 70 6.70 -5.69 -11.62
C TRP A 70 6.14 -7.11 -11.67
N LEU A 71 4.89 -7.30 -11.23
CA LEU A 71 4.20 -8.59 -11.24
C LEU A 71 4.03 -9.11 -12.69
N ALA A 72 3.62 -8.23 -13.63
CA ALA A 72 3.51 -8.58 -15.04
C ALA A 72 4.86 -9.01 -15.64
N ARG A 73 5.93 -8.27 -15.35
CA ARG A 73 7.30 -8.61 -15.77
C ARG A 73 7.78 -9.93 -15.20
N ALA A 74 7.32 -10.29 -14.00
CA ALA A 74 7.59 -11.58 -13.36
C ALA A 74 6.67 -12.71 -13.83
N GLY A 75 5.79 -12.47 -14.82
CA GLY A 75 4.94 -13.46 -15.45
C GLY A 75 3.58 -13.69 -14.76
N ALA A 76 3.17 -12.82 -13.83
CA ALA A 76 1.81 -12.81 -13.29
C ALA A 76 0.81 -12.17 -14.27
N ARG A 77 -0.47 -12.30 -13.97
CA ARG A 77 -1.59 -11.62 -14.63
C ARG A 77 -2.23 -10.62 -13.67
N PRO A 78 -1.64 -9.42 -13.48
CA PRO A 78 -2.17 -8.44 -12.55
C PRO A 78 -3.39 -7.71 -13.09
N VAL A 79 -4.21 -7.21 -12.15
CA VAL A 79 -5.23 -6.17 -12.35
C VAL A 79 -4.95 -5.06 -11.36
N GLY A 80 -4.75 -3.83 -11.84
CA GLY A 80 -4.58 -2.66 -10.98
C GLY A 80 -5.92 -2.00 -10.70
N VAL A 81 -6.21 -1.74 -9.42
CA VAL A 81 -7.43 -1.04 -8.97
C VAL A 81 -7.05 0.26 -8.26
N ASP A 82 -7.58 1.38 -8.72
CA ASP A 82 -7.40 2.68 -8.06
C ASP A 82 -8.63 3.57 -8.24
N ILE A 83 -8.91 4.43 -7.26
CA ILE A 83 -10.03 5.36 -7.31
C ILE A 83 -9.68 6.67 -8.04
N THR A 84 -8.39 6.90 -8.35
CA THR A 84 -7.87 8.18 -8.84
C THR A 84 -7.64 8.14 -10.36
N PRO A 85 -8.50 8.78 -11.18
CA PRO A 85 -8.36 8.77 -12.65
C PRO A 85 -7.01 9.28 -13.15
N ALA A 86 -6.40 10.27 -12.45
CA ALA A 86 -5.11 10.83 -12.83
C ALA A 86 -3.98 9.78 -12.70
N GLN A 87 -3.97 9.01 -11.62
CA GLN A 87 -3.02 7.91 -11.42
C GLN A 87 -3.16 6.84 -12.52
N LEU A 88 -4.40 6.43 -12.82
CA LEU A 88 -4.67 5.46 -13.88
C LEU A 88 -4.32 5.99 -15.29
N ALA A 89 -4.43 7.29 -15.52
CA ALA A 89 -3.97 7.89 -16.78
C ALA A 89 -2.44 7.78 -16.93
N THR A 90 -1.70 8.03 -15.85
CA THR A 90 -0.25 7.81 -15.80
C THR A 90 0.10 6.34 -16.04
N ALA A 91 -0.60 5.40 -15.40
CA ALA A 91 -0.40 3.97 -15.63
C ALA A 91 -0.60 3.59 -17.13
N ARG A 92 -1.66 4.09 -17.76
CA ARG A 92 -1.89 3.85 -19.23
C ARG A 92 -0.78 4.44 -20.10
N ARG A 93 -0.25 5.60 -19.75
CA ARG A 93 0.92 6.17 -20.42
C ARG A 93 2.14 5.26 -20.27
N CYS A 94 2.44 4.78 -19.07
CA CYS A 94 3.54 3.84 -18.84
C CYS A 94 3.36 2.52 -19.59
N MET A 95 2.13 1.99 -19.71
CA MET A 95 1.81 0.84 -20.56
C MET A 95 2.20 1.08 -22.02
N ALA A 96 1.79 2.23 -22.58
CA ALA A 96 2.10 2.59 -23.96
C ALA A 96 3.62 2.75 -24.21
N GLU A 97 4.36 3.28 -23.23
CA GLU A 97 5.81 3.48 -23.33
C GLU A 97 6.62 2.19 -23.16
N THR A 98 6.14 1.26 -22.33
CA THR A 98 6.90 0.02 -21.99
C THR A 98 6.44 -1.21 -22.76
N GLY A 99 5.22 -1.19 -23.32
CA GLY A 99 4.59 -2.37 -23.90
C GLY A 99 4.13 -3.41 -22.86
N ILE A 100 4.14 -3.08 -21.58
CA ILE A 100 3.62 -3.94 -20.50
C ILE A 100 2.15 -3.59 -20.32
N GLU A 101 1.25 -4.53 -20.62
CA GLU A 101 -0.19 -4.30 -20.58
C GLU A 101 -0.90 -5.20 -19.57
N PHE A 102 -1.84 -4.64 -18.83
CA PHE A 102 -2.75 -5.35 -17.92
C PHE A 102 -4.01 -4.51 -17.66
N PRO A 103 -5.12 -5.11 -17.22
CA PRO A 103 -6.35 -4.38 -16.92
C PRO A 103 -6.16 -3.37 -15.77
N LEU A 104 -6.80 -2.19 -15.92
CA LEU A 104 -6.95 -1.17 -14.89
C LEU A 104 -8.42 -0.93 -14.62
N VAL A 105 -8.80 -0.94 -13.35
CA VAL A 105 -10.18 -0.73 -12.87
C VAL A 105 -10.22 0.55 -12.03
N GLU A 106 -11.08 1.49 -12.41
CA GLU A 106 -11.36 2.68 -11.61
C GLU A 106 -12.43 2.34 -10.57
N ALA A 107 -12.01 2.05 -9.33
CA ALA A 107 -12.89 1.66 -8.24
C ALA A 107 -12.27 1.95 -6.86
N ASP A 108 -13.13 1.97 -5.81
CA ASP A 108 -12.68 1.96 -4.41
C ASP A 108 -12.02 0.60 -4.10
N GLY A 109 -10.85 0.62 -3.46
CA GLY A 109 -10.15 -0.60 -3.02
C GLY A 109 -10.93 -1.48 -2.02
N ALA A 110 -12.05 -1.00 -1.52
CA ALA A 110 -12.98 -1.75 -0.68
C ALA A 110 -14.27 -2.20 -1.40
N ASP A 111 -14.41 -1.89 -2.69
CA ASP A 111 -15.55 -2.30 -3.53
C ASP A 111 -15.10 -2.28 -4.99
N THR A 112 -14.33 -3.30 -5.35
CA THR A 112 -13.64 -3.36 -6.65
C THR A 112 -14.55 -3.77 -7.81
N GLY A 113 -15.69 -4.40 -7.52
CA GLY A 113 -16.55 -5.02 -8.52
C GLY A 113 -15.97 -6.26 -9.20
N LEU A 114 -14.77 -6.71 -8.81
CA LEU A 114 -14.15 -7.93 -9.33
C LEU A 114 -14.81 -9.19 -8.74
N PRO A 115 -14.78 -10.34 -9.46
CA PRO A 115 -15.40 -11.57 -8.98
C PRO A 115 -14.76 -12.12 -7.69
N ASP A 116 -15.55 -12.84 -6.90
CA ASP A 116 -15.06 -13.60 -5.76
C ASP A 116 -14.05 -14.66 -6.19
N ALA A 117 -13.07 -14.94 -5.33
CA ALA A 117 -12.05 -15.97 -5.55
C ALA A 117 -11.41 -15.89 -6.97
N SER A 118 -11.10 -14.68 -7.40
CA SER A 118 -10.53 -14.38 -8.72
C SER A 118 -9.00 -14.23 -8.69
N ALA A 119 -8.38 -14.09 -7.51
CA ALA A 119 -6.95 -13.84 -7.37
C ALA A 119 -6.22 -14.90 -6.53
N ASP A 120 -4.98 -15.19 -6.91
CA ASP A 120 -4.02 -15.99 -6.13
C ASP A 120 -3.17 -15.09 -5.22
N LEU A 121 -3.03 -13.81 -5.61
CA LEU A 121 -2.32 -12.77 -4.86
C LEU A 121 -3.16 -11.49 -4.84
N VAL A 122 -3.40 -10.95 -3.65
CA VAL A 122 -3.83 -9.56 -3.48
C VAL A 122 -2.70 -8.78 -2.84
N ILE A 123 -2.35 -7.64 -3.42
CA ILE A 123 -1.22 -6.82 -2.96
C ILE A 123 -1.65 -5.37 -2.78
N SER A 124 -1.08 -4.67 -1.80
CA SER A 124 -1.29 -3.22 -1.60
C SER A 124 -0.04 -2.62 -0.98
N GLU A 125 0.72 -1.88 -1.76
CA GLU A 125 1.90 -1.15 -1.31
C GLU A 125 1.50 0.32 -1.17
N TYR A 126 1.34 0.80 0.06
CA TYR A 126 0.84 2.15 0.38
C TYR A 126 -0.45 2.57 -0.34
N GLY A 127 -1.21 1.62 -0.86
CA GLY A 127 -2.48 1.85 -1.53
C GLY A 127 -3.65 1.75 -0.57
N ALA A 128 -4.59 0.83 -0.82
CA ALA A 128 -5.72 0.59 0.06
C ALA A 128 -5.31 0.29 1.50
N SER A 129 -4.10 -0.26 1.71
CA SER A 129 -3.55 -0.63 3.02
C SER A 129 -3.43 0.53 4.02
N ILE A 130 -3.37 1.78 3.53
CA ILE A 130 -3.39 2.97 4.38
C ILE A 130 -4.50 3.97 4.03
N TRP A 131 -4.94 4.04 2.76
CA TRP A 131 -5.91 5.05 2.31
C TRP A 131 -7.37 4.60 2.37
N VAL A 132 -7.61 3.32 2.71
CA VAL A 132 -8.96 2.76 2.87
C VAL A 132 -9.10 2.16 4.27
N ASP A 133 -10.27 2.37 4.89
CA ASP A 133 -10.58 1.79 6.20
C ASP A 133 -10.32 0.27 6.22
N PRO A 134 -9.45 -0.25 7.11
CA PRO A 134 -9.11 -1.68 7.17
C PRO A 134 -10.32 -2.58 7.36
N TYR A 135 -11.37 -2.13 8.03
CA TYR A 135 -12.62 -2.88 8.17
C TYR A 135 -13.45 -2.97 6.88
N ARG A 136 -13.00 -2.31 5.82
CA ARG A 136 -13.63 -2.38 4.49
C ARG A 136 -12.73 -3.08 3.47
N TRP A 137 -11.47 -2.67 3.34
CA TRP A 137 -10.60 -3.24 2.31
C TRP A 137 -10.09 -4.64 2.63
N ILE A 138 -9.84 -5.00 3.93
CA ILE A 138 -9.40 -6.36 4.29
C ILE A 138 -10.48 -7.42 3.97
N PRO A 139 -11.77 -7.22 4.28
CA PRO A 139 -12.82 -8.11 3.80
C PRO A 139 -12.88 -8.23 2.28
N GLU A 140 -12.69 -7.14 1.54
CA GLU A 140 -12.65 -7.16 0.07
C GLU A 140 -11.45 -7.95 -0.45
N ALA A 141 -10.25 -7.70 0.08
CA ALA A 141 -9.07 -8.48 -0.26
C ALA A 141 -9.28 -9.99 0.00
N ALA A 142 -9.87 -10.32 1.14
CA ALA A 142 -10.19 -11.71 1.48
C ALA A 142 -11.24 -12.32 0.55
N ARG A 143 -12.24 -11.56 0.08
CA ARG A 143 -13.24 -12.00 -0.91
C ARG A 143 -12.62 -12.32 -2.26
N LEU A 144 -11.68 -11.48 -2.70
CA LEU A 144 -10.98 -11.63 -3.98
C LEU A 144 -10.07 -12.86 -4.00
N LEU A 145 -9.49 -13.23 -2.86
CA LEU A 145 -8.55 -14.34 -2.77
C LEU A 145 -9.23 -15.70 -2.90
N ARG A 146 -8.62 -16.56 -3.72
CA ARG A 146 -8.88 -18.01 -3.71
C ARG A 146 -8.41 -18.64 -2.41
N PRO A 147 -8.98 -19.79 -1.96
CA PRO A 147 -8.38 -20.57 -0.89
C PRO A 147 -6.90 -20.87 -1.19
N GLY A 148 -6.03 -20.66 -0.23
CA GLY A 148 -4.57 -20.78 -0.39
C GLY A 148 -3.88 -19.56 -0.98
N GLY A 149 -4.62 -18.57 -1.50
CA GLY A 149 -4.09 -17.31 -2.01
C GLY A 149 -3.48 -16.44 -0.94
N ARG A 150 -2.60 -15.51 -1.32
CA ARG A 150 -1.86 -14.64 -0.40
C ARG A 150 -2.35 -13.19 -0.45
N LEU A 151 -2.44 -12.58 0.72
CA LEU A 151 -2.51 -11.14 0.90
C LEU A 151 -1.14 -10.62 1.31
N VAL A 152 -0.61 -9.65 0.57
CA VAL A 152 0.63 -8.95 0.89
C VAL A 152 0.31 -7.46 0.93
N PHE A 153 0.59 -6.79 2.05
CA PHE A 153 0.38 -5.36 2.11
C PHE A 153 1.41 -4.66 2.97
N MET A 154 1.70 -3.44 2.57
CA MET A 154 2.62 -2.55 3.26
C MET A 154 1.87 -1.31 3.76
N CYS A 155 2.22 -0.88 4.97
CA CYS A 155 1.67 0.33 5.59
C CYS A 155 2.72 0.98 6.51
N ASN A 156 2.39 2.17 7.02
CA ASN A 156 3.15 2.77 8.11
C ASN A 156 3.20 1.85 9.32
N SER A 157 4.30 1.83 10.05
CA SER A 157 4.35 1.08 11.30
C SER A 157 3.46 1.71 12.36
N THR A 158 2.96 0.89 13.26
CA THR A 158 2.17 1.38 14.40
C THR A 158 2.95 2.41 15.21
N ILE A 159 4.25 2.21 15.44
CA ILE A 159 5.05 3.13 16.24
C ILE A 159 5.33 4.45 15.52
N SER A 160 5.53 4.45 14.21
CA SER A 160 5.73 5.70 13.46
C SER A 160 4.52 6.62 13.56
N ILE A 161 3.32 6.06 13.42
CA ILE A 161 2.07 6.83 13.55
C ILE A 161 1.83 7.31 15.00
N LEU A 162 2.17 6.50 16.00
CA LEU A 162 2.06 6.93 17.40
C LEU A 162 3.02 8.08 17.74
N CYS A 163 4.17 8.15 17.07
CA CYS A 163 5.20 9.15 17.30
C CYS A 163 5.09 10.38 16.35
N ALA A 164 4.26 10.29 15.31
CA ALA A 164 4.02 11.40 14.39
C ALA A 164 3.13 12.48 15.03
N PRO A 165 3.55 13.74 15.14
CA PRO A 165 2.68 14.84 15.56
C PRO A 165 1.55 15.10 14.55
N ASP A 166 0.53 15.84 14.98
CA ASP A 166 -0.45 16.39 14.05
C ASP A 166 0.17 17.58 13.29
N GLY A 167 0.09 17.59 11.97
CA GLY A 167 0.67 18.63 11.10
C GLY A 167 2.04 18.25 10.52
N ASP A 168 2.82 19.26 10.08
CA ASP A 168 4.05 19.09 9.30
C ASP A 168 5.29 18.71 10.12
N GLU A 169 5.15 18.50 11.43
CA GLU A 169 6.28 18.17 12.28
C GLU A 169 6.69 16.71 12.11
N ARG A 170 7.98 16.44 12.30
CA ARG A 170 8.54 15.09 12.15
C ARG A 170 8.32 14.24 13.41
N ALA A 171 8.18 12.93 13.20
CA ALA A 171 8.12 11.96 14.29
C ALA A 171 9.35 12.07 15.21
N THR A 172 9.09 11.98 16.50
CA THR A 172 10.11 11.97 17.56
C THR A 172 10.08 10.62 18.28
N THR A 173 10.75 10.51 19.42
CA THR A 173 10.65 9.33 20.30
C THR A 173 9.55 9.48 21.38
N THR A 174 8.71 10.49 21.24
CA THR A 174 7.60 10.75 22.17
C THR A 174 6.28 10.34 21.53
N LEU A 175 5.49 9.56 22.26
CA LEU A 175 4.13 9.20 21.84
C LEU A 175 3.24 10.45 21.80
N GLN A 176 2.63 10.73 20.68
CA GLN A 176 1.79 11.92 20.46
C GLN A 176 0.31 11.64 20.70
N ARG A 177 -0.08 10.37 20.69
CA ARG A 177 -1.48 9.96 20.79
C ARG A 177 -1.65 8.60 21.46
N PRO A 178 -2.85 8.29 22.01
CA PRO A 178 -3.14 6.96 22.53
C PRO A 178 -3.28 5.94 21.38
N GLN A 179 -2.75 4.73 21.59
CA GLN A 179 -2.94 3.62 20.64
C GLN A 179 -4.37 3.07 20.67
N ARG A 180 -5.04 3.15 21.85
CA ARG A 180 -6.42 2.64 22.00
C ARG A 180 -7.39 3.47 21.16
N GLY A 181 -8.09 2.81 20.21
CA GLY A 181 -9.05 3.45 19.34
C GLY A 181 -8.42 4.20 18.16
N MET A 182 -7.14 4.01 17.93
CA MET A 182 -6.44 4.49 16.73
C MET A 182 -7.07 3.88 15.48
N ARG A 183 -7.50 4.71 14.53
CA ARG A 183 -8.11 4.21 13.29
C ARG A 183 -8.03 5.18 12.12
N ARG A 184 -8.48 6.42 12.27
CA ARG A 184 -8.60 7.41 11.20
C ARG A 184 -7.80 8.65 11.54
N PHE A 185 -6.97 9.08 10.62
CA PHE A 185 -6.15 10.28 10.71
C PHE A 185 -6.44 11.18 9.52
N ASP A 186 -6.86 12.40 9.80
CA ASP A 186 -7.18 13.41 8.81
C ASP A 186 -6.02 14.40 8.69
N TRP A 187 -5.31 14.34 7.58
CA TRP A 187 -4.16 15.19 7.28
C TRP A 187 -4.53 16.38 6.38
N GLY A 188 -5.82 16.75 6.36
CA GLY A 188 -6.31 17.87 5.55
C GLY A 188 -6.14 17.63 4.06
N GLU A 189 -5.39 18.50 3.37
CA GLU A 189 -5.16 18.40 1.93
C GLU A 189 -4.33 17.18 1.51
N GLU A 190 -3.61 16.55 2.43
CA GLU A 190 -2.82 15.34 2.17
C GLU A 190 -3.65 14.05 2.24
N GLY A 191 -4.92 14.15 2.62
CA GLY A 191 -5.85 13.05 2.64
C GLY A 191 -6.15 12.49 4.03
N VAL A 192 -6.77 11.32 4.04
CA VAL A 192 -7.15 10.58 5.26
C VAL A 192 -6.50 9.22 5.21
N ASP A 193 -5.65 8.90 6.16
CA ASP A 193 -5.11 7.56 6.31
C ASP A 193 -5.75 6.78 7.45
N PHE A 194 -5.54 5.47 7.44
CA PHE A 194 -6.12 4.55 8.41
C PHE A 194 -5.04 3.64 8.98
N GLN A 195 -4.97 3.59 10.30
CA GLN A 195 -4.07 2.70 11.02
C GLN A 195 -4.75 2.12 12.25
N ILE A 196 -4.61 0.83 12.46
CA ILE A 196 -5.11 0.11 13.63
C ILE A 196 -3.96 -0.59 14.35
N ALA A 197 -4.13 -0.83 15.65
CA ALA A 197 -3.14 -1.55 16.44
C ALA A 197 -2.92 -2.99 15.94
N HIS A 198 -1.71 -3.54 16.14
CA HIS A 198 -1.36 -4.90 15.69
C HIS A 198 -2.35 -5.96 16.18
N GLY A 199 -2.74 -5.94 17.46
CA GLY A 199 -3.71 -6.90 17.99
C GLY A 199 -5.05 -6.82 17.26
N GLU A 200 -5.54 -5.61 16.99
CA GLU A 200 -6.78 -5.37 16.26
C GLU A 200 -6.67 -5.83 14.79
N ARG A 201 -5.53 -5.57 14.14
CA ARG A 201 -5.24 -6.02 12.78
C ARG A 201 -5.19 -7.55 12.67
N ILE A 202 -4.53 -8.20 13.62
CA ILE A 202 -4.48 -9.67 13.71
C ILE A 202 -5.88 -10.27 13.81
N GLU A 203 -6.71 -9.75 14.71
CA GLU A 203 -8.09 -10.24 14.87
C GLU A 203 -8.93 -9.98 13.62
N LEU A 204 -8.78 -8.83 12.98
CA LEU A 204 -9.50 -8.50 11.74
C LEU A 204 -9.09 -9.42 10.58
N LEU A 205 -7.81 -9.69 10.39
CA LEU A 205 -7.31 -10.63 9.38
C LEU A 205 -7.88 -12.03 9.62
N ARG A 206 -7.79 -12.54 10.86
CA ARG A 206 -8.30 -13.86 11.25
C ARG A 206 -9.80 -13.98 11.07
N ALA A 207 -10.57 -12.94 11.42
CA ALA A 207 -12.03 -12.91 11.23
C ALA A 207 -12.43 -13.03 9.76
N ASN A 208 -11.55 -12.62 8.82
CA ASN A 208 -11.74 -12.75 7.38
C ASN A 208 -11.09 -14.01 6.77
N GLY A 209 -10.67 -14.99 7.60
CA GLY A 209 -10.08 -16.23 7.16
C GLY A 209 -8.65 -16.09 6.63
N LEU A 210 -7.93 -15.06 7.05
CA LEU A 210 -6.55 -14.81 6.69
C LEU A 210 -5.63 -15.21 7.85
N GLU A 211 -4.72 -16.13 7.61
CA GLU A 211 -3.70 -16.57 8.56
C GLU A 211 -2.40 -15.82 8.30
N ILE A 212 -1.88 -15.16 9.34
CA ILE A 212 -0.66 -14.35 9.23
C ILE A 212 0.55 -15.28 9.13
N GLU A 213 1.32 -15.14 8.06
CA GLU A 213 2.56 -15.90 7.84
C GLU A 213 3.80 -15.11 8.27
N ARG A 214 3.80 -13.77 7.99
CA ARG A 214 4.94 -12.90 8.32
C ARG A 214 4.47 -11.49 8.67
N LEU A 215 5.20 -10.86 9.56
CA LEU A 215 5.25 -9.41 9.77
C LEU A 215 6.72 -9.00 9.66
N LEU A 216 7.02 -8.09 8.75
CA LEU A 216 8.35 -7.52 8.59
C LEU A 216 8.29 -6.04 9.00
N GLU A 217 9.11 -5.67 9.96
CA GLU A 217 9.33 -4.29 10.35
C GLU A 217 10.51 -3.72 9.56
N LEU A 218 10.28 -2.62 8.84
CA LEU A 218 11.28 -2.06 7.94
C LEU A 218 11.95 -0.83 8.56
N TYR A 219 13.27 -0.84 8.48
CA TYR A 219 14.16 0.20 9.01
C TYR A 219 14.88 0.88 7.85
N ALA A 220 15.23 2.16 8.01
CA ALA A 220 16.06 2.85 7.03
C ALA A 220 17.44 2.19 6.94
N PRO A 221 17.91 1.79 5.75
CA PRO A 221 19.25 1.26 5.57
C PRO A 221 20.34 2.26 5.97
N GLU A 222 21.55 1.76 6.27
CA GLU A 222 22.69 2.62 6.49
C GLU A 222 22.96 3.46 5.22
N GLY A 223 23.12 4.77 5.38
CA GLY A 223 23.30 5.69 4.25
C GLY A 223 21.99 6.20 3.60
N ALA A 224 20.81 5.70 3.98
CA ALA A 224 19.54 6.26 3.52
C ALA A 224 19.40 7.74 3.91
N THR A 225 18.75 8.51 3.06
CA THR A 225 18.39 9.92 3.31
C THR A 225 16.88 10.04 3.53
N THR A 226 16.47 11.04 4.29
CA THR A 226 15.03 11.33 4.49
C THR A 226 14.36 11.61 3.16
N HIS A 227 13.21 10.95 2.91
CA HIS A 227 12.47 11.10 1.67
C HIS A 227 11.86 12.52 1.55
N GLU A 228 11.91 13.09 0.36
CA GLU A 228 11.48 14.47 0.10
C GLU A 228 9.98 14.67 0.35
N TYR A 229 9.14 13.76 -0.16
CA TYR A 229 7.67 13.83 -0.08
C TYR A 229 7.08 13.00 1.07
N TYR A 230 7.90 12.23 1.76
CA TYR A 230 7.47 11.37 2.87
C TYR A 230 8.35 11.61 4.10
N GLY A 231 8.48 12.88 4.45
CA GLY A 231 9.45 13.37 5.43
C GLY A 231 8.99 13.33 6.88
N PHE A 232 7.78 12.86 7.19
CA PHE A 232 7.29 12.80 8.57
C PHE A 232 8.12 11.87 9.46
N VAL A 233 8.79 10.86 8.87
CA VAL A 233 9.81 10.03 9.53
C VAL A 233 11.16 10.30 8.89
N THR A 234 12.16 10.70 9.71
CA THR A 234 13.53 10.90 9.22
C THR A 234 14.27 9.58 9.08
N ALA A 235 15.27 9.52 8.18
CA ALA A 235 16.14 8.35 8.05
C ALA A 235 16.91 8.04 9.36
N GLU A 236 17.28 9.06 10.13
CA GLU A 236 17.93 8.90 11.44
C GLU A 236 17.01 8.19 12.45
N TRP A 237 15.75 8.62 12.52
CA TRP A 237 14.74 7.99 13.37
C TRP A 237 14.48 6.56 12.90
N ALA A 238 14.30 6.35 11.61
CA ALA A 238 13.96 5.06 11.01
C ALA A 238 15.08 4.02 11.05
N ARG A 239 16.33 4.40 11.33
CA ARG A 239 17.41 3.44 11.62
C ARG A 239 17.27 2.78 12.98
N GLN A 240 16.52 3.38 13.89
CA GLN A 240 16.36 2.90 15.28
C GLN A 240 14.98 2.30 15.53
N TRP A 241 13.97 2.76 14.77
CA TRP A 241 12.57 2.39 14.93
C TRP A 241 11.98 2.04 13.58
N PRO A 242 11.14 1.00 13.46
CA PRO A 242 10.54 0.67 12.19
C PRO A 242 9.63 1.79 11.72
N ALA A 243 9.84 2.28 10.50
CA ALA A 243 8.98 3.29 9.89
C ALA A 243 7.77 2.67 9.21
N GLU A 244 7.94 1.47 8.70
CA GLU A 244 7.04 0.79 7.80
C GLU A 244 6.91 -0.69 8.16
N GLU A 245 5.81 -1.32 7.75
CA GLU A 245 5.52 -2.73 8.02
C GLU A 245 4.99 -3.42 6.76
N ILE A 246 5.49 -4.64 6.50
CA ILE A 246 4.89 -5.54 5.49
C ILE A 246 4.25 -6.72 6.20
N TRP A 247 3.00 -6.96 5.87
CA TRP A 247 2.21 -8.09 6.35
C TRP A 247 2.00 -9.09 5.23
N VAL A 248 2.23 -10.36 5.52
CA VAL A 248 1.94 -11.48 4.63
C VAL A 248 0.95 -12.40 5.32
N ALA A 249 -0.18 -12.63 4.68
CA ALA A 249 -1.21 -13.53 5.19
C ALA A 249 -1.71 -14.45 4.09
N ARG A 250 -2.24 -15.63 4.47
CA ARG A 250 -2.76 -16.65 3.58
C ARG A 250 -4.24 -16.87 3.82
N LYS A 251 -5.03 -16.93 2.74
CA LYS A 251 -6.45 -17.32 2.79
C LYS A 251 -6.57 -18.81 3.08
N ARG A 252 -7.35 -19.16 4.13
CA ARG A 252 -7.72 -20.54 4.46
C ARG A 252 -8.71 -21.14 3.45
#